data_9d9ff5da33c01a373aef2b0521de87f4
#
_entry.id   9d9ff5da33c01a373aef2b0521de87f4
#
_cell.length_a   1.000
_cell.length_b   1.000
_cell.length_c   1.000
_cell.angle_alpha   90.00
_cell.angle_beta   90.00
_cell.angle_gamma   90.00
#
_symmetry.space_group_name_H-M   'P 1'
#
loop_
_entity.id
_entity.type
_entity.pdbx_description
1 polymer ?
#
loop_
_entity_poly.entity_id
_entity_poly.type
_entity_poly.pdbx_seq_one_letter_code
_entity_poly.pdbx_strand_id
1 'polypeptide(L)'
;MQTIPTTAVPQGGPAHAGHRGPLDRLLGVFTEVRAGEGLTALLLMLNVFLLLAAYYLLKTIREPLILTVPGGAEVKSYSAAATAGLLIFFVPLYSALASRVSRVRLINGVTLFFIACLVTFFVLSQSQVPIGIPFFIWVGIFSLTIVAQLWAFANDIYTVEQGQRLFAIVGFGAALGAIVGSFATGQMVTTYGPYPFMLGAAALLGVCMVLTSIIHAREKRRMAGMAAAAAPPPAGPGTGTAAAGSADQPISGRSGFALVFADRYLLLIAGLMLV
;
A
#
# COMPACT_ATOMS: atom_id res chain seq x y z
N MET A 1 37.09 -46.43 -23.29
CA MET A 1 35.86 -46.41 -22.50
C MET A 1 36.20 -45.73 -21.18
N GLN A 2 36.12 -44.40 -21.16
CA GLN A 2 36.50 -43.57 -20.01
C GLN A 2 35.23 -43.24 -19.22
N THR A 3 35.18 -43.68 -17.99
CA THR A 3 34.10 -43.40 -17.03
C THR A 3 34.23 -41.98 -16.50
N ILE A 4 33.23 -41.16 -16.76
CA ILE A 4 33.10 -39.77 -16.26
C ILE A 4 32.72 -39.86 -14.75
N PRO A 5 33.45 -39.23 -13.83
CA PRO A 5 33.04 -39.19 -12.43
C PRO A 5 31.83 -38.29 -12.26
N THR A 6 30.76 -38.85 -11.72
CA THR A 6 29.55 -38.12 -11.28
C THR A 6 29.91 -37.23 -10.11
N THR A 7 30.02 -35.94 -10.35
CA THR A 7 30.13 -34.91 -9.30
C THR A 7 28.83 -34.91 -8.49
N ALA A 8 28.88 -35.32 -7.26
CA ALA A 8 27.80 -35.24 -6.29
C ALA A 8 27.46 -33.75 -6.06
N VAL A 9 26.22 -33.38 -6.35
CA VAL A 9 25.63 -32.07 -6.00
C VAL A 9 25.62 -32.01 -4.46
N PRO A 10 26.17 -30.93 -3.85
CA PRO A 10 26.09 -30.77 -2.41
C PRO A 10 24.62 -30.64 -2.01
N GLN A 11 24.11 -31.62 -1.29
CA GLN A 11 22.81 -31.52 -0.65
C GLN A 11 22.89 -30.39 0.38
N GLY A 12 22.09 -29.34 0.17
CA GLY A 12 21.97 -28.21 1.07
C GLY A 12 21.73 -28.71 2.51
N GLY A 13 22.64 -28.37 3.41
CA GLY A 13 22.52 -28.68 4.83
C GLY A 13 21.18 -28.15 5.40
N PRO A 14 20.72 -28.71 6.53
CA PRO A 14 19.43 -28.39 7.11
C PRO A 14 19.38 -26.90 7.42
N ALA A 15 18.47 -26.18 6.76
CA ALA A 15 18.15 -24.80 7.05
C ALA A 15 17.90 -24.67 8.56
N HIS A 16 18.62 -23.78 9.22
CA HIS A 16 18.49 -23.48 10.63
C HIS A 16 17.00 -23.35 10.97
N ALA A 17 16.48 -24.33 11.70
CA ALA A 17 15.12 -24.33 12.24
C ALA A 17 15.06 -23.27 13.36
N GLY A 18 14.94 -22.01 12.98
CA GLY A 18 14.61 -20.95 13.90
C GLY A 18 13.31 -21.30 14.61
N HIS A 19 13.23 -21.09 15.91
CA HIS A 19 12.04 -21.36 16.72
C HIS A 19 10.83 -20.67 16.08
N ARG A 20 9.90 -21.46 15.54
CA ARG A 20 8.61 -20.96 15.04
C ARG A 20 7.80 -20.47 16.22
N GLY A 21 7.51 -19.18 16.28
CA GLY A 21 6.63 -18.61 17.30
C GLY A 21 5.20 -19.16 17.19
N PRO A 22 4.38 -19.02 18.25
CA PRO A 22 2.98 -19.45 18.21
C PRO A 22 2.17 -18.80 17.08
N LEU A 23 2.50 -17.54 16.71
CA LEU A 23 1.91 -16.82 15.58
C LEU A 23 2.28 -17.43 14.23
N ASP A 24 3.54 -17.88 14.06
CA ASP A 24 3.99 -18.53 12.82
C ASP A 24 3.26 -19.86 12.60
N ARG A 25 2.88 -20.55 13.69
CA ARG A 25 2.08 -21.80 13.63
C ARG A 25 0.62 -21.53 13.26
N LEU A 26 0.02 -20.49 13.81
CA LEU A 26 -1.37 -20.10 13.51
C LEU A 26 -1.53 -19.66 12.06
N LEU A 27 -0.61 -18.84 11.57
CA LEU A 27 -0.58 -18.39 10.18
C LEU A 27 -0.18 -19.49 9.22
N GLY A 28 0.58 -20.49 9.70
CA GLY A 28 0.96 -21.69 8.96
C GLY A 28 -0.21 -22.56 8.48
N VAL A 29 -1.42 -22.34 9.02
CA VAL A 29 -2.67 -22.97 8.55
C VAL A 29 -3.11 -22.38 7.20
N PHE A 30 -2.82 -21.11 6.95
CA PHE A 30 -3.23 -20.39 5.72
C PHE A 30 -2.14 -20.39 4.66
N THR A 31 -0.85 -20.41 5.06
CA THR A 31 0.29 -20.36 4.14
C THR A 31 1.59 -20.73 4.84
N GLU A 32 2.62 -21.10 4.07
CA GLU A 32 3.94 -21.40 4.62
C GLU A 32 4.63 -20.13 5.14
N VAL A 33 4.57 -19.92 6.46
CA VAL A 33 5.24 -18.81 7.16
C VAL A 33 6.56 -19.31 7.74
N ARG A 34 7.67 -18.66 7.37
CA ARG A 34 9.00 -18.93 7.95
C ARG A 34 9.15 -18.20 9.27
N ALA A 35 10.03 -18.71 10.15
CA ALA A 35 10.27 -18.12 11.47
C ALA A 35 10.62 -16.62 11.40
N GLY A 36 9.83 -15.80 12.10
CA GLY A 36 10.01 -14.33 12.16
C GLY A 36 9.32 -13.52 11.07
N GLU A 37 8.67 -14.15 10.07
CA GLU A 37 7.87 -13.43 9.05
C GLU A 37 6.44 -13.14 9.52
N GLY A 38 5.90 -13.97 10.41
CA GLY A 38 4.48 -13.95 10.80
C GLY A 38 4.03 -12.62 11.38
N LEU A 39 4.85 -11.98 12.21
CA LEU A 39 4.47 -10.69 12.80
C LEU A 39 4.47 -9.56 11.77
N THR A 40 5.42 -9.54 10.82
CA THR A 40 5.42 -8.56 9.73
C THR A 40 4.20 -8.75 8.82
N ALA A 41 3.87 -10.01 8.49
CA ALA A 41 2.69 -10.35 7.70
C ALA A 41 1.39 -9.94 8.41
N LEU A 42 1.27 -10.18 9.71
CA LEU A 42 0.10 -9.78 10.51
C LEU A 42 -0.03 -8.25 10.60
N LEU A 43 1.06 -7.53 10.84
CA LEU A 43 1.05 -6.07 10.89
C LEU A 43 0.68 -5.47 9.52
N LEU A 44 1.18 -6.06 8.43
CA LEU A 44 0.82 -5.61 7.08
C LEU A 44 -0.64 -5.93 6.77
N MET A 45 -1.13 -7.14 7.12
CA MET A 45 -2.54 -7.49 7.02
C MET A 45 -3.44 -6.51 7.78
N LEU A 46 -3.07 -6.17 9.02
CA LEU A 46 -3.82 -5.20 9.83
C LEU A 46 -3.78 -3.81 9.21
N ASN A 47 -2.62 -3.37 8.69
CA ASN A 47 -2.50 -2.08 8.01
C ASN A 47 -3.40 -2.01 6.78
N VAL A 48 -3.39 -3.06 5.96
CA VAL A 48 -4.24 -3.16 4.77
C VAL A 48 -5.72 -3.21 5.13
N PHE A 49 -6.08 -3.97 6.16
CA PHE A 49 -7.44 -4.03 6.70
C PHE A 49 -7.95 -2.63 7.08
N LEU A 50 -7.20 -1.88 7.89
CA LEU A 50 -7.59 -0.54 8.34
C LEU A 50 -7.66 0.46 7.17
N LEU A 51 -6.70 0.35 6.24
CA LEU A 51 -6.64 1.22 5.07
C LEU A 51 -7.85 1.02 4.17
N LEU A 52 -8.20 -0.24 3.87
CA LEU A 52 -9.38 -0.56 3.06
C LEU A 52 -10.67 -0.25 3.82
N ALA A 53 -10.72 -0.46 5.13
CA ALA A 53 -11.87 -0.04 5.95
C ALA A 53 -12.09 1.48 5.84
N ALA A 54 -11.04 2.30 5.98
CA ALA A 54 -11.11 3.74 5.80
C ALA A 54 -11.54 4.12 4.37
N TYR A 55 -10.98 3.48 3.35
CA TYR A 55 -11.35 3.72 1.96
C TYR A 55 -12.83 3.41 1.70
N TYR A 56 -13.31 2.24 2.09
CA TYR A 56 -14.70 1.84 1.86
C TYR A 56 -15.69 2.65 2.70
N LEU A 57 -15.31 3.09 3.89
CA LEU A 57 -16.05 4.06 4.68
C LEU A 57 -16.27 5.36 3.88
N LEU A 58 -15.20 5.95 3.34
CA LEU A 58 -15.27 7.17 2.52
C LEU A 58 -16.06 6.95 1.23
N LYS A 59 -15.89 5.80 0.59
CA LYS A 59 -16.63 5.42 -0.62
C LYS A 59 -18.13 5.32 -0.37
N THR A 60 -18.53 4.81 0.80
CA THR A 60 -19.95 4.65 1.18
C THR A 60 -20.59 6.02 1.45
N ILE A 61 -19.92 6.92 2.17
CA ILE A 61 -20.49 8.26 2.46
C ILE A 61 -20.47 9.20 1.25
N ARG A 62 -19.62 8.95 0.29
CA ARG A 62 -19.52 9.74 -0.95
C ARG A 62 -20.82 9.74 -1.75
N GLU A 63 -21.50 8.59 -1.81
CA GLU A 63 -22.70 8.42 -2.62
C GLU A 63 -23.89 9.30 -2.13
N PRO A 64 -24.31 9.26 -0.86
CA PRO A 64 -25.37 10.16 -0.41
C PRO A 64 -24.99 11.64 -0.54
N LEU A 65 -23.72 12.01 -0.31
CA LEU A 65 -23.29 13.40 -0.41
C LEU A 65 -23.40 13.98 -1.82
N ILE A 66 -23.13 13.21 -2.88
CA ILE A 66 -23.28 13.67 -4.26
C ILE A 66 -24.74 13.65 -4.70
N LEU A 67 -25.53 12.69 -4.24
CA LEU A 67 -26.91 12.55 -4.65
C LEU A 67 -27.86 13.60 -4.04
N THR A 68 -27.47 14.24 -2.94
CA THR A 68 -28.21 15.37 -2.34
C THR A 68 -28.05 16.69 -3.11
N VAL A 69 -27.10 16.77 -4.04
CA VAL A 69 -26.95 17.93 -4.92
C VAL A 69 -28.06 17.96 -5.97
N PRO A 70 -28.64 19.12 -6.32
CA PRO A 70 -29.62 19.20 -7.42
C PRO A 70 -29.08 18.60 -8.72
N GLY A 71 -29.82 17.66 -9.34
CA GLY A 71 -29.35 16.91 -10.50
C GLY A 71 -28.29 15.85 -10.17
N GLY A 72 -28.26 15.33 -8.93
CA GLY A 72 -27.18 14.52 -8.38
C GLY A 72 -26.75 13.32 -9.24
N ALA A 73 -27.65 12.66 -9.96
CA ALA A 73 -27.31 11.55 -10.84
C ALA A 73 -26.45 11.99 -12.05
N GLU A 74 -26.81 13.11 -12.68
CA GLU A 74 -26.05 13.69 -13.79
C GLU A 74 -24.73 14.28 -13.31
N VAL A 75 -24.79 15.02 -12.21
CA VAL A 75 -23.61 15.64 -11.55
C VAL A 75 -22.60 14.58 -11.16
N LYS A 76 -23.03 13.41 -10.69
CA LYS A 76 -22.16 12.27 -10.42
C LYS A 76 -21.38 11.82 -11.65
N SER A 77 -22.06 11.71 -12.81
CA SER A 77 -21.41 11.32 -14.08
C SER A 77 -20.38 12.35 -14.53
N TYR A 78 -20.70 13.65 -14.46
CA TYR A 78 -19.76 14.72 -14.77
C TYR A 78 -18.58 14.76 -13.78
N SER A 79 -18.84 14.52 -12.49
CA SER A 79 -17.80 14.46 -11.46
C SER A 79 -16.86 13.27 -11.67
N ALA A 80 -17.37 12.13 -12.15
CA ALA A 80 -16.55 11.00 -12.52
C ALA A 80 -15.63 11.32 -13.73
N ALA A 81 -16.18 11.96 -14.76
CA ALA A 81 -15.39 12.43 -15.90
C ALA A 81 -14.33 13.47 -15.49
N ALA A 82 -14.68 14.41 -14.62
CA ALA A 82 -13.75 15.39 -14.06
C ALA A 82 -12.63 14.71 -13.26
N THR A 83 -12.95 13.67 -12.47
CA THR A 83 -11.96 12.86 -11.75
C THR A 83 -10.98 12.21 -12.72
N ALA A 84 -11.46 11.60 -13.80
CA ALA A 84 -10.59 11.00 -14.83
C ALA A 84 -9.67 12.04 -15.47
N GLY A 85 -10.20 13.22 -15.81
CA GLY A 85 -9.42 14.33 -16.35
C GLY A 85 -8.34 14.82 -15.39
N LEU A 86 -8.67 14.99 -14.10
CA LEU A 86 -7.71 15.38 -13.07
C LEU A 86 -6.61 14.34 -12.84
N LEU A 87 -6.92 13.05 -12.96
CA LEU A 87 -5.92 11.99 -12.81
C LEU A 87 -4.84 12.03 -13.89
N ILE A 88 -5.14 12.52 -15.09
CA ILE A 88 -4.15 12.72 -16.16
C ILE A 88 -3.02 13.66 -15.70
N PHE A 89 -3.36 14.68 -14.92
CA PHE A 89 -2.39 15.61 -14.35
C PHE A 89 -1.81 15.15 -13.02
N PHE A 90 -2.63 14.53 -12.19
CA PHE A 90 -2.23 14.10 -10.85
C PHE A 90 -1.20 12.95 -10.89
N VAL A 91 -1.38 11.96 -11.77
CA VAL A 91 -0.49 10.79 -11.81
C VAL A 91 0.95 11.14 -12.21
N PRO A 92 1.23 11.98 -13.23
CA PRO A 92 2.58 12.45 -13.53
C PRO A 92 3.19 13.27 -12.39
N LEU A 93 2.40 14.15 -11.76
CA LEU A 93 2.84 14.96 -10.62
C LEU A 93 3.25 14.08 -9.44
N TYR A 94 2.41 13.09 -9.11
CA TYR A 94 2.71 12.10 -8.08
C TYR A 94 3.98 11.29 -8.42
N SER A 95 4.14 10.85 -9.66
CA SER A 95 5.33 10.13 -10.13
C SER A 95 6.60 10.98 -10.01
N ALA A 96 6.54 12.27 -10.36
CA ALA A 96 7.65 13.20 -10.20
C ALA A 96 8.01 13.44 -8.73
N LEU A 97 7.03 13.47 -7.82
CA LEU A 97 7.27 13.54 -6.39
C LEU A 97 7.89 12.23 -5.86
N ALA A 98 7.37 11.08 -6.31
CA ALA A 98 7.85 9.77 -5.93
C ALA A 98 9.31 9.52 -6.31
N SER A 99 9.79 10.10 -7.40
CA SER A 99 11.19 10.00 -7.85
C SER A 99 12.19 10.82 -7.00
N ARG A 100 11.69 11.74 -6.17
CA ARG A 100 12.53 12.66 -5.38
C ARG A 100 12.59 12.34 -3.89
N VAL A 101 11.68 11.50 -3.41
CA VAL A 101 11.48 11.25 -1.98
C VAL A 101 11.55 9.76 -1.69
N SER A 102 12.07 9.37 -0.52
CA SER A 102 12.04 7.97 -0.10
C SER A 102 10.60 7.46 0.06
N ARG A 103 10.38 6.18 -0.21
CA ARG A 103 9.05 5.55 -0.24
C ARG A 103 8.22 5.85 1.00
N VAL A 104 8.79 5.66 2.19
CA VAL A 104 8.05 5.85 3.46
C VAL A 104 7.71 7.31 3.70
N ARG A 105 8.61 8.24 3.37
CA ARG A 105 8.32 9.68 3.45
C ARG A 105 7.20 10.07 2.48
N LEU A 106 7.21 9.50 1.28
CA LEU A 106 6.16 9.72 0.31
C LEU A 106 4.81 9.22 0.83
N ILE A 107 4.74 7.98 1.33
CA ILE A 107 3.51 7.39 1.87
C ILE A 107 2.98 8.24 3.02
N ASN A 108 3.83 8.55 4.00
CA ASN A 108 3.44 9.34 5.17
C ASN A 108 3.03 10.78 4.79
N GLY A 109 3.75 11.42 3.87
CA GLY A 109 3.43 12.77 3.41
C GLY A 109 2.10 12.83 2.68
N VAL A 110 1.85 11.90 1.77
CA VAL A 110 0.59 11.83 1.03
C VAL A 110 -0.58 11.44 1.95
N THR A 111 -0.37 10.50 2.88
CA THR A 111 -1.40 10.13 3.86
C THR A 111 -1.74 11.33 4.77
N LEU A 112 -0.73 12.07 5.23
CA LEU A 112 -0.94 13.28 6.03
C LEU A 112 -1.71 14.35 5.25
N PHE A 113 -1.39 14.54 3.98
CA PHE A 113 -2.14 15.44 3.08
C PHE A 113 -3.61 15.02 3.00
N PHE A 114 -3.90 13.73 2.82
CA PHE A 114 -5.27 13.23 2.76
C PHE A 114 -6.01 13.40 4.11
N ILE A 115 -5.33 13.18 5.24
CA ILE A 115 -5.89 13.45 6.58
C ILE A 115 -6.25 14.94 6.71
N ALA A 116 -5.35 15.84 6.32
CA ALA A 116 -5.62 17.27 6.36
C ALA A 116 -6.82 17.68 5.49
N CYS A 117 -6.94 17.10 4.29
CA CYS A 117 -8.11 17.31 3.42
C CYS A 117 -9.41 16.81 4.10
N LEU A 118 -9.41 15.64 4.75
CA LEU A 118 -10.59 15.12 5.45
C LEU A 118 -11.03 16.02 6.60
N VAL A 119 -10.08 16.51 7.40
CA VAL A 119 -10.36 17.48 8.46
C VAL A 119 -10.93 18.77 7.87
N THR A 120 -10.37 19.25 6.74
CA THR A 120 -10.89 20.44 6.04
C THR A 120 -12.31 20.23 5.55
N PHE A 121 -12.62 19.09 4.91
CA PHE A 121 -13.99 18.76 4.49
C PHE A 121 -14.96 18.71 5.68
N PHE A 122 -14.53 18.14 6.80
CA PHE A 122 -15.35 18.12 8.01
C PHE A 122 -15.63 19.53 8.53
N VAL A 123 -14.63 20.41 8.59
CA VAL A 123 -14.81 21.81 9.02
C VAL A 123 -15.73 22.56 8.06
N LEU A 124 -15.55 22.43 6.76
CA LEU A 124 -16.40 23.04 5.74
C LEU A 124 -17.85 22.56 5.85
N SER A 125 -18.08 21.29 6.19
CA SER A 125 -19.43 20.76 6.39
C SER A 125 -20.19 21.44 7.54
N GLN A 126 -19.48 21.90 8.56
CA GLN A 126 -20.09 22.63 9.68
C GLN A 126 -20.54 24.04 9.25
N SER A 127 -19.92 24.61 8.21
CA SER A 127 -20.23 25.94 7.66
C SER A 127 -21.31 25.89 6.57
N GLN A 128 -22.03 24.78 6.40
CA GLN A 128 -23.10 24.58 5.41
C GLN A 128 -22.61 24.74 3.95
N VAL A 129 -21.31 24.61 3.70
CA VAL A 129 -20.75 24.65 2.34
C VAL A 129 -21.10 23.34 1.60
N PRO A 130 -21.60 23.40 0.36
CA PRO A 130 -21.90 22.19 -0.41
C PRO A 130 -20.62 21.47 -0.84
N ILE A 131 -20.24 20.43 -0.09
CA ILE A 131 -18.99 19.69 -0.31
C ILE A 131 -19.15 18.44 -1.20
N GLY A 132 -20.37 18.12 -1.65
CA GLY A 132 -20.67 16.85 -2.34
C GLY A 132 -19.79 16.61 -3.58
N ILE A 133 -19.70 17.58 -4.48
CA ILE A 133 -18.91 17.48 -5.72
C ILE A 133 -17.40 17.41 -5.43
N PRO A 134 -16.78 18.37 -4.69
CA PRO A 134 -15.35 18.29 -4.43
C PRO A 134 -14.96 17.05 -3.62
N PHE A 135 -15.78 16.61 -2.69
CA PHE A 135 -15.54 15.39 -1.94
C PHE A 135 -15.61 14.14 -2.83
N PHE A 136 -16.55 14.08 -3.77
CA PHE A 136 -16.66 12.97 -4.72
C PHE A 136 -15.40 12.82 -5.58
N ILE A 137 -14.92 13.91 -6.17
CA ILE A 137 -13.70 13.96 -6.99
C ILE A 137 -12.48 13.59 -6.14
N TRP A 138 -12.38 14.16 -4.94
CA TRP A 138 -11.28 13.91 -4.02
C TRP A 138 -11.21 12.43 -3.61
N VAL A 139 -12.33 11.77 -3.27
CA VAL A 139 -12.36 10.34 -2.96
C VAL A 139 -11.91 9.50 -4.16
N GLY A 140 -12.22 9.92 -5.38
CA GLY A 140 -11.75 9.26 -6.61
C GLY A 140 -10.21 9.28 -6.71
N ILE A 141 -9.58 10.43 -6.50
CA ILE A 141 -8.11 10.58 -6.50
C ILE A 141 -7.49 9.83 -5.32
N PHE A 142 -8.08 9.95 -4.13
CA PHE A 142 -7.66 9.25 -2.92
C PHE A 142 -7.61 7.74 -3.15
N SER A 143 -8.68 7.16 -3.68
CA SER A 143 -8.82 5.72 -3.85
C SER A 143 -7.73 5.13 -4.75
N LEU A 144 -7.45 5.76 -5.88
CA LEU A 144 -6.39 5.32 -6.78
C LEU A 144 -5.02 5.43 -6.13
N THR A 145 -4.76 6.56 -5.48
CA THR A 145 -3.45 6.85 -4.87
C THR A 145 -3.15 5.90 -3.72
N ILE A 146 -4.09 5.71 -2.80
CA ILE A 146 -3.86 4.92 -1.59
C ILE A 146 -3.70 3.43 -1.89
N VAL A 147 -4.47 2.91 -2.85
CA VAL A 147 -4.35 1.51 -3.28
C VAL A 147 -3.02 1.28 -4.00
N ALA A 148 -2.62 2.20 -4.89
CA ALA A 148 -1.33 2.12 -5.57
C ALA A 148 -0.15 2.16 -4.58
N GLN A 149 -0.21 3.04 -3.58
CA GLN A 149 0.81 3.13 -2.52
C GLN A 149 0.88 1.86 -1.68
N LEU A 150 -0.28 1.28 -1.34
CA LEU A 150 -0.35 0.04 -0.59
C LEU A 150 0.39 -1.10 -1.28
N TRP A 151 0.09 -1.35 -2.55
CA TRP A 151 0.73 -2.41 -3.31
C TRP A 151 2.21 -2.12 -3.55
N ALA A 152 2.58 -0.86 -3.80
CA ALA A 152 3.98 -0.48 -3.91
C ALA A 152 4.75 -0.75 -2.61
N PHE A 153 4.16 -0.43 -1.44
CA PHE A 153 4.76 -0.71 -0.13
C PHE A 153 4.87 -2.20 0.16
N ALA A 154 3.84 -2.99 -0.14
CA ALA A 154 3.87 -4.44 0.02
C ALA A 154 4.98 -5.08 -0.83
N ASN A 155 5.15 -4.64 -2.07
CA ASN A 155 6.21 -5.11 -2.97
C ASN A 155 7.62 -4.69 -2.51
N ASP A 156 7.76 -3.57 -1.80
CA ASP A 156 9.06 -3.14 -1.24
C ASP A 156 9.45 -3.96 0.00
N ILE A 157 8.47 -4.47 0.75
CA ILE A 157 8.72 -5.26 1.97
C ILE A 157 9.00 -6.72 1.66
N TYR A 158 8.29 -7.28 0.67
CA TYR A 158 8.38 -8.71 0.35
C TYR A 158 9.22 -8.95 -0.90
N THR A 159 10.07 -9.97 -0.84
CA THR A 159 10.65 -10.58 -2.05
C THR A 159 9.57 -11.27 -2.87
N VAL A 160 9.83 -11.53 -4.16
CA VAL A 160 8.87 -12.23 -5.03
C VAL A 160 8.41 -13.56 -4.43
N GLU A 161 9.34 -14.34 -3.84
CA GLU A 161 9.04 -15.62 -3.20
C GLU A 161 8.17 -15.46 -1.94
N GLN A 162 8.45 -14.47 -1.11
CA GLN A 162 7.62 -14.13 0.06
C GLN A 162 6.24 -13.61 -0.36
N GLY A 163 6.19 -12.79 -1.41
CA GLY A 163 4.94 -12.25 -1.95
C GLY A 163 4.00 -13.35 -2.41
N GLN A 164 4.49 -14.35 -3.17
CA GLN A 164 3.67 -15.48 -3.63
C GLN A 164 3.00 -16.25 -2.48
N ARG A 165 3.64 -16.30 -1.31
CA ARG A 165 3.11 -16.98 -0.12
C ARG A 165 2.25 -16.07 0.75
N LEU A 166 2.70 -14.84 1.03
CA LEU A 166 2.13 -13.97 2.06
C LEU A 166 1.07 -13.01 1.54
N PHE A 167 0.97 -12.75 0.23
CA PHE A 167 -0.05 -11.87 -0.33
C PHE A 167 -1.49 -12.40 -0.15
N ALA A 168 -1.67 -13.71 0.03
CA ALA A 168 -2.97 -14.27 0.37
C ALA A 168 -3.48 -13.71 1.73
N ILE A 169 -2.60 -13.61 2.74
CA ILE A 169 -2.92 -13.03 4.06
C ILE A 169 -3.26 -11.54 3.91
N VAL A 170 -2.47 -10.80 3.14
CA VAL A 170 -2.69 -9.37 2.87
C VAL A 170 -4.01 -9.16 2.15
N GLY A 171 -4.32 -9.98 1.13
CA GLY A 171 -5.57 -9.94 0.39
C GLY A 171 -6.80 -10.25 1.26
N PHE A 172 -6.67 -11.20 2.19
CA PHE A 172 -7.71 -11.49 3.18
C PHE A 172 -7.98 -10.27 4.08
N GLY A 173 -6.94 -9.60 4.57
CA GLY A 173 -7.07 -8.35 5.31
C GLY A 173 -7.78 -7.26 4.51
N ALA A 174 -7.44 -7.12 3.22
CA ALA A 174 -8.09 -6.18 2.31
C ALA A 174 -9.60 -6.46 2.16
N ALA A 175 -9.97 -7.71 1.92
CA ALA A 175 -11.37 -8.12 1.78
C ALA A 175 -12.18 -7.87 3.05
N LEU A 176 -11.63 -8.26 4.21
CA LEU A 176 -12.28 -7.99 5.50
C LEU A 176 -12.44 -6.49 5.77
N GLY A 177 -11.41 -5.70 5.48
CA GLY A 177 -11.47 -4.24 5.64
C GLY A 177 -12.56 -3.61 4.78
N ALA A 178 -12.69 -4.04 3.53
CA ALA A 178 -13.73 -3.58 2.62
C ALA A 178 -15.14 -3.92 3.14
N ILE A 179 -15.35 -5.15 3.59
CA ILE A 179 -16.64 -5.61 4.14
C ILE A 179 -16.99 -4.84 5.41
N VAL A 180 -16.07 -4.80 6.38
CA VAL A 180 -16.31 -4.14 7.67
C VAL A 180 -16.51 -2.64 7.48
N GLY A 181 -15.69 -1.98 6.65
CA GLY A 181 -15.82 -0.55 6.38
C GLY A 181 -17.15 -0.19 5.73
N SER A 182 -17.59 -0.93 4.71
CA SER A 182 -18.88 -0.70 4.04
C SER A 182 -20.05 -0.98 4.97
N PHE A 183 -20.03 -2.15 5.63
CA PHE A 183 -21.14 -2.59 6.51
C PHE A 183 -21.33 -1.66 7.70
N ALA A 184 -20.25 -1.37 8.44
CA ALA A 184 -20.32 -0.49 9.60
C ALA A 184 -20.84 0.92 9.22
N THR A 185 -20.33 1.47 8.10
CA THR A 185 -20.80 2.76 7.61
C THR A 185 -22.25 2.73 7.17
N GLY A 186 -22.66 1.71 6.42
CA GLY A 186 -24.04 1.57 5.94
C GLY A 186 -25.07 1.51 7.06
N GLN A 187 -24.73 0.83 8.17
CA GLN A 187 -25.62 0.74 9.34
C GLN A 187 -25.69 2.06 10.13
N MET A 188 -24.61 2.80 10.20
CA MET A 188 -24.48 3.94 11.10
C MET A 188 -24.73 5.29 10.42
N VAL A 189 -24.61 5.38 9.09
CA VAL A 189 -24.73 6.64 8.34
C VAL A 189 -26.12 7.26 8.44
N THR A 190 -27.16 6.45 8.58
CA THR A 190 -28.54 6.91 8.75
C THR A 190 -28.79 7.57 10.12
N THR A 191 -28.05 7.15 11.14
CA THR A 191 -28.19 7.65 12.52
C THR A 191 -27.30 8.86 12.78
N TYR A 192 -26.05 8.81 12.34
CA TYR A 192 -25.04 9.85 12.66
C TYR A 192 -24.77 10.83 11.51
N GLY A 193 -25.35 10.57 10.33
CA GLY A 193 -25.04 11.33 9.12
C GLY A 193 -23.65 11.00 8.54
N PRO A 194 -23.30 11.57 7.37
CA PRO A 194 -22.06 11.23 6.68
C PRO A 194 -20.79 11.92 7.25
N TYR A 195 -20.93 13.08 7.87
CA TYR A 195 -19.80 13.92 8.25
C TYR A 195 -18.87 13.36 9.33
N PRO A 196 -19.35 12.76 10.44
CA PRO A 196 -18.48 12.19 11.47
C PRO A 196 -17.53 11.10 10.93
N PHE A 197 -17.95 10.40 9.88
CA PHE A 197 -17.12 9.36 9.26
C PHE A 197 -15.87 9.90 8.59
N MET A 198 -15.83 11.18 8.20
CA MET A 198 -14.61 11.83 7.69
C MET A 198 -13.51 11.85 8.75
N LEU A 199 -13.87 12.17 10.01
CA LEU A 199 -12.93 12.10 11.14
C LEU A 199 -12.56 10.67 11.50
N GLY A 200 -13.52 9.74 11.43
CA GLY A 200 -13.25 8.30 11.61
C GLY A 200 -12.22 7.78 10.60
N ALA A 201 -12.39 8.12 9.33
CA ALA A 201 -11.43 7.76 8.29
C ALA A 201 -10.06 8.43 8.51
N ALA A 202 -10.04 9.71 8.89
CA ALA A 202 -8.79 10.40 9.22
C ALA A 202 -8.03 9.74 10.37
N ALA A 203 -8.74 9.31 11.42
CA ALA A 203 -8.16 8.56 12.54
C ALA A 203 -7.60 7.20 12.09
N LEU A 204 -8.35 6.44 11.29
CA LEU A 204 -7.88 5.17 10.73
C LEU A 204 -6.62 5.35 9.88
N LEU A 205 -6.58 6.38 9.01
CA LEU A 205 -5.39 6.71 8.22
C LEU A 205 -4.20 7.11 9.10
N GLY A 206 -4.44 7.82 10.20
CA GLY A 206 -3.41 8.12 11.19
C GLY A 206 -2.80 6.87 11.81
N VAL A 207 -3.64 5.89 12.18
CA VAL A 207 -3.18 4.58 12.67
C VAL A 207 -2.39 3.84 11.58
N CYS A 208 -2.86 3.84 10.32
CA CYS A 208 -2.14 3.24 9.19
C CYS A 208 -0.76 3.87 9.00
N MET A 209 -0.61 5.19 9.14
CA MET A 209 0.67 5.89 9.03
C MET A 209 1.65 5.43 10.13
N VAL A 210 1.18 5.26 11.36
CA VAL A 210 1.99 4.73 12.47
C VAL A 210 2.40 3.28 12.19
N LEU A 211 1.46 2.43 11.78
CA LEU A 211 1.73 1.03 11.43
C LEU A 211 2.74 0.91 10.31
N THR A 212 2.59 1.68 9.23
CA THR A 212 3.56 1.72 8.11
C THR A 212 4.96 2.04 8.60
N SER A 213 5.10 3.03 9.49
CA SER A 213 6.38 3.42 10.07
C SER A 213 6.98 2.32 10.96
N ILE A 214 6.15 1.64 11.74
CA ILE A 214 6.56 0.50 12.58
C ILE A 214 7.04 -0.68 11.71
N ILE A 215 6.27 -1.05 10.68
CA ILE A 215 6.61 -2.15 9.76
C ILE A 215 7.96 -1.86 9.09
N HIS A 216 8.13 -0.65 8.55
CA HIS A 216 9.38 -0.24 7.90
C HIS A 216 10.58 -0.28 8.86
N ALA A 217 10.44 0.28 10.06
CA ALA A 217 11.50 0.27 11.07
C ALA A 217 11.90 -1.16 11.49
N ARG A 218 10.92 -2.04 11.59
CA ARG A 218 11.11 -3.45 11.91
C ARG A 218 11.89 -4.17 10.82
N GLU A 219 11.45 -4.03 9.57
CA GLU A 219 12.07 -4.72 8.43
C GLU A 219 13.50 -4.21 8.19
N LYS A 220 13.72 -2.91 8.34
CA LYS A 220 15.07 -2.33 8.29
C LYS A 220 16.00 -2.93 9.35
N ARG A 221 15.53 -3.10 10.60
CA ARG A 221 16.31 -3.75 11.67
C ARG A 221 16.57 -5.23 11.38
N ARG A 222 15.59 -5.94 10.83
CA ARG A 222 15.71 -7.35 10.44
C ARG A 222 16.79 -7.54 9.36
N MET A 223 16.75 -6.72 8.31
CA MET A 223 17.73 -6.76 7.22
C MET A 223 19.14 -6.41 7.74
N ALA A 224 19.27 -5.40 8.61
CA ALA A 224 20.54 -5.05 9.22
C ALA A 224 21.12 -6.18 10.09
N GLY A 225 20.28 -6.88 10.86
CA GLY A 225 20.69 -8.05 11.66
C GLY A 225 21.14 -9.22 10.79
N MET A 226 20.45 -9.49 9.67
CA MET A 226 20.85 -10.53 8.72
C MET A 226 22.18 -10.19 8.02
N ALA A 227 22.38 -8.93 7.64
CA ALA A 227 23.63 -8.46 7.05
C ALA A 227 24.80 -8.56 8.03
N ALA A 228 24.59 -8.23 9.31
CA ALA A 228 25.60 -8.36 10.36
C ALA A 228 25.96 -9.83 10.66
N ALA A 229 24.96 -10.74 10.60
CA ALA A 229 25.19 -12.17 10.79
C ALA A 229 25.89 -12.84 9.60
N ALA A 230 25.72 -12.29 8.39
CA ALA A 230 26.37 -12.77 7.16
C ALA A 230 27.76 -12.15 6.91
N ALA A 231 28.16 -11.14 7.69
CA ALA A 231 29.47 -10.52 7.56
C ALA A 231 30.56 -11.51 8.01
N PRO A 232 31.60 -11.76 7.18
CA PRO A 232 32.75 -12.54 7.63
C PRO A 232 33.45 -11.83 8.80
N PRO A 233 34.10 -12.60 9.73
CA PRO A 233 34.84 -11.98 10.82
C PRO A 233 35.83 -10.96 10.27
N PRO A 234 36.10 -9.85 10.96
CA PRO A 234 36.89 -8.73 10.44
C PRO A 234 38.27 -9.19 10.01
N ALA A 235 38.45 -9.44 8.74
CA ALA A 235 39.76 -9.45 8.11
C ALA A 235 40.21 -8.00 7.97
N GLY A 236 41.43 -7.72 8.38
CA GLY A 236 42.04 -6.40 8.56
C GLY A 236 41.80 -5.36 7.43
N PRO A 237 42.28 -4.11 7.59
CA PRO A 237 41.82 -2.93 6.85
C PRO A 237 42.12 -3.03 5.37
N GLY A 238 41.08 -3.32 4.59
CA GLY A 238 41.13 -3.41 3.13
C GLY A 238 39.77 -3.18 2.52
N THR A 239 39.61 -2.02 1.97
CA THR A 239 38.64 -1.52 0.96
C THR A 239 37.66 -2.52 0.33
N GLY A 240 36.38 -2.32 0.55
CA GLY A 240 35.32 -3.02 -0.19
C GLY A 240 33.93 -2.50 0.17
N THR A 241 33.48 -1.45 -0.51
CA THR A 241 32.10 -0.93 -0.46
C THR A 241 31.13 -1.93 -1.08
N ALA A 242 30.50 -2.76 -0.27
CA ALA A 242 29.35 -3.56 -0.71
C ALA A 242 28.08 -2.71 -0.54
N ALA A 243 27.45 -2.39 -1.66
CA ALA A 243 26.19 -1.67 -1.73
C ALA A 243 25.05 -2.53 -1.15
N ALA A 244 24.67 -2.27 0.10
CA ALA A 244 23.38 -2.66 0.63
C ALA A 244 22.32 -1.75 -0.03
N GLY A 245 21.48 -2.32 -0.91
CA GLY A 245 20.33 -1.63 -1.49
C GLY A 245 19.38 -1.22 -0.38
N SER A 246 19.43 0.04 0.03
CA SER A 246 18.57 0.57 1.07
C SER A 246 17.25 1.01 0.48
N ALA A 247 16.14 0.58 1.07
CA ALA A 247 14.78 1.07 0.82
C ALA A 247 14.63 2.59 1.04
N ASP A 248 15.70 3.26 1.40
CA ASP A 248 15.78 4.71 1.66
C ASP A 248 16.32 5.50 0.46
N GLN A 249 16.59 4.84 -0.68
CA GLN A 249 17.01 5.55 -1.89
C GLN A 249 15.81 6.13 -2.64
N PRO A 250 15.92 7.34 -3.22
CA PRO A 250 14.92 7.87 -4.13
C PRO A 250 14.72 6.91 -5.30
N ILE A 251 13.48 6.76 -5.74
CA ILE A 251 13.15 5.90 -6.89
C ILE A 251 13.78 6.53 -8.14
N SER A 252 15.01 6.14 -8.46
CA SER A 252 15.69 6.58 -9.68
C SER A 252 15.20 5.71 -10.85
N GLY A 253 14.26 6.24 -11.63
CA GLY A 253 13.74 5.56 -12.80
C GLY A 253 13.05 6.54 -13.74
N ARG A 254 13.01 6.22 -15.03
CA ARG A 254 12.19 6.93 -16.02
C ARG A 254 10.75 6.92 -15.54
N SER A 255 10.02 8.05 -15.70
CA SER A 255 8.59 8.15 -15.42
C SER A 255 7.86 6.94 -16.01
N GLY A 256 6.93 6.32 -15.25
CA GLY A 256 6.16 5.16 -15.71
C GLY A 256 5.50 5.39 -17.08
N PHE A 257 5.06 6.61 -17.37
CA PHE A 257 4.57 7.01 -18.69
C PHE A 257 5.65 6.95 -19.78
N ALA A 258 6.86 7.39 -19.48
CA ALA A 258 7.97 7.31 -20.44
C ALA A 258 8.34 5.86 -20.77
N LEU A 259 8.18 4.94 -19.83
CA LEU A 259 8.37 3.50 -20.05
C LEU A 259 7.24 2.91 -20.91
N VAL A 260 5.98 3.26 -20.64
CA VAL A 260 4.83 2.79 -21.42
C VAL A 260 4.91 3.26 -22.89
N PHE A 261 5.30 4.52 -23.11
CA PHE A 261 5.46 5.05 -24.48
C PHE A 261 6.74 4.58 -25.19
N ALA A 262 7.77 4.16 -24.44
CA ALA A 262 9.01 3.66 -25.00
C ALA A 262 8.92 2.18 -25.43
N ASP A 263 8.04 1.39 -24.82
CA ASP A 263 7.89 -0.03 -25.07
C ASP A 263 6.54 -0.33 -25.75
N ARG A 264 6.60 -0.84 -26.99
CA ARG A 264 5.42 -1.19 -27.79
C ARG A 264 4.51 -2.22 -27.10
N TYR A 265 5.08 -3.13 -26.32
CA TYR A 265 4.34 -4.15 -25.59
C TYR A 265 3.51 -3.52 -24.45
N LEU A 266 4.14 -2.61 -23.67
CA LEU A 266 3.44 -1.88 -22.62
C LEU A 266 2.36 -0.95 -23.16
N LEU A 267 2.59 -0.35 -24.34
CA LEU A 267 1.62 0.51 -25.03
C LEU A 267 0.42 -0.30 -25.53
N LEU A 268 0.63 -1.52 -26.03
CA LEU A 268 -0.46 -2.43 -26.42
C LEU A 268 -1.30 -2.88 -25.21
N ILE A 269 -0.66 -3.21 -24.08
CA ILE A 269 -1.36 -3.56 -22.83
C ILE A 269 -2.18 -2.36 -22.34
N ALA A 270 -1.60 -1.16 -22.35
CA ALA A 270 -2.31 0.06 -21.94
C ALA A 270 -3.51 0.33 -22.86
N GLY A 271 -3.35 0.14 -24.17
CA GLY A 271 -4.43 0.24 -25.16
C GLY A 271 -5.54 -0.80 -24.93
N LEU A 272 -5.18 -2.04 -24.63
CA LEU A 272 -6.13 -3.11 -24.33
C LEU A 272 -6.94 -2.84 -23.05
N MET A 273 -6.34 -2.16 -22.05
CA MET A 273 -7.04 -1.80 -20.81
C MET A 273 -7.97 -0.58 -20.96
N LEU A 274 -7.88 0.16 -22.06
CA LEU A 274 -8.73 1.32 -22.38
C LEU A 274 -10.01 0.94 -23.13
N VAL A 275 -10.08 -0.26 -23.68
CA VAL A 275 -11.25 -0.83 -24.38
C VAL A 275 -12.06 -1.69 -23.42
#